data_382c8643e28a85bc3cbcf0ec4f341831
#
_entry.id   382c8643e28a85bc3cbcf0ec4f341831
#
_cell.length_a   1.000
_cell.length_b   1.000
_cell.length_c   1.000
_cell.angle_alpha   90.00
_cell.angle_beta   90.00
_cell.angle_gamma   90.00
#
_symmetry.space_group_name_H-M   'P 1'
#
loop_
_entity.id
_entity.type
_entity.pdbx_description
1 polymer ?
#
loop_
_entity_poly.entity_id
_entity_poly.type
_entity_poly.pdbx_seq_one_letter_code
_entity_poly.pdbx_strand_id
1 'polypeptide(L)'
;RSIADKPGFAAGLVGGMLAISGGSGFIGGIIAGFLAGYLTQGIKYITRKLPQAIEGLKPTLIYPLLSVSITGLLMVYVFNPSAAWLNHLLLNGLNSLSGSNIMLLGLVIGAMMAIDMGGPFNKAAYVFATAALTEGNAAPITAAMIGGMIPPLAIATAMLIFRRKFTKEQRGSIVPNYVMGL
;
A
#
# COMPACT_ATOMS: atom_id res chain seq x y z
N ARG A 1 -13.73 3.65 0.25
CA ARG A 1 -14.92 4.00 -0.56
C ARG A 1 -15.81 2.78 -0.83
N SER A 2 -15.23 1.65 -1.18
CA SER A 2 -15.99 0.41 -1.44
C SER A 2 -16.78 -0.11 -0.22
N ILE A 3 -16.32 0.16 1.00
CA ILE A 3 -16.94 -0.33 2.24
C ILE A 3 -18.03 0.64 2.74
N ALA A 4 -17.78 1.95 2.72
CA ALA A 4 -18.62 2.96 3.38
C ALA A 4 -19.01 4.14 2.48
N ASP A 5 -18.86 4.04 1.17
CA ASP A 5 -19.12 5.07 0.17
C ASP A 5 -18.35 6.39 0.39
N LYS A 6 -18.99 7.52 0.02
CA LYS A 6 -18.37 8.86 0.11
C LYS A 6 -17.92 9.28 1.52
N PRO A 7 -18.68 9.04 2.61
CA PRO A 7 -18.24 9.44 3.95
C PRO A 7 -16.95 8.79 4.43
N GLY A 8 -16.72 7.52 4.08
CA GLY A 8 -15.49 6.80 4.43
C GLY A 8 -14.23 7.32 3.71
N PHE A 9 -14.40 8.03 2.59
CA PHE A 9 -13.27 8.56 1.83
C PHE A 9 -12.50 9.64 2.59
N ALA A 10 -13.19 10.60 3.22
CA ALA A 10 -12.56 11.67 3.98
C ALA A 10 -11.75 11.12 5.17
N ALA A 11 -12.33 10.17 5.91
CA ALA A 11 -11.66 9.54 7.04
C ALA A 11 -10.43 8.72 6.59
N GLY A 12 -10.52 8.01 5.47
CA GLY A 12 -9.41 7.25 4.90
C GLY A 12 -8.27 8.17 4.43
N LEU A 13 -8.60 9.29 3.79
CA LEU A 13 -7.62 10.27 3.35
C LEU A 13 -6.85 10.88 4.53
N VAL A 14 -7.57 11.35 5.56
CA VAL A 14 -6.95 11.93 6.77
C VAL A 14 -6.13 10.86 7.51
N GLY A 15 -6.65 9.63 7.65
CA GLY A 15 -5.91 8.52 8.24
C GLY A 15 -4.63 8.18 7.48
N GLY A 16 -4.67 8.23 6.14
CA GLY A 16 -3.49 8.04 5.29
C GLY A 16 -2.45 9.15 5.47
N MET A 17 -2.89 10.42 5.57
CA MET A 17 -1.98 11.54 5.86
C MET A 17 -1.33 11.40 7.24
N LEU A 18 -2.10 11.00 8.25
CA LEU A 18 -1.58 10.71 9.60
C LEU A 18 -0.62 9.52 9.62
N ALA A 19 -0.81 8.53 8.75
CA ALA A 19 0.12 7.42 8.60
C ALA A 19 1.49 7.89 8.08
N ILE A 20 1.51 8.82 7.12
CA ILE A 20 2.76 9.41 6.59
C ILE A 20 3.45 10.21 7.69
N SER A 21 2.75 11.14 8.33
CA SER A 21 3.31 12.00 9.38
C SER A 21 3.72 11.23 10.65
N GLY A 22 3.06 10.11 10.93
CA GLY A 22 3.35 9.23 12.07
C GLY A 22 4.43 8.17 11.79
N GLY A 23 5.09 8.20 10.63
CA GLY A 23 6.18 7.27 10.28
C GLY A 23 5.72 5.84 9.96
N SER A 24 4.41 5.56 10.00
CA SER A 24 3.87 4.23 9.68
C SER A 24 3.79 3.96 8.17
N GLY A 25 3.99 4.97 7.35
CA GLY A 25 4.15 4.88 5.91
C GLY A 25 3.00 4.16 5.20
N PHE A 26 3.35 3.31 4.24
CA PHE A 26 2.37 2.59 3.43
C PHE A 26 1.55 1.57 4.25
N ILE A 27 2.18 0.92 5.23
CA ILE A 27 1.51 -0.05 6.12
C ILE A 27 0.40 0.65 6.90
N GLY A 28 0.71 1.80 7.51
CA GLY A 28 -0.28 2.62 8.20
C GLY A 28 -1.39 3.12 7.27
N GLY A 29 -1.07 3.46 6.02
CA GLY A 29 -2.05 3.86 5.01
C GLY A 29 -3.07 2.77 4.68
N ILE A 30 -2.64 1.51 4.55
CA ILE A 30 -3.55 0.37 4.37
C ILE A 30 -4.47 0.22 5.58
N ILE A 31 -3.90 0.21 6.78
CA ILE A 31 -4.66 0.10 8.04
C ILE A 31 -5.69 1.23 8.12
N ALA A 32 -5.28 2.47 7.84
CA ALA A 32 -6.17 3.64 7.84
C ALA A 32 -7.34 3.50 6.87
N GLY A 33 -7.10 2.94 5.68
CA GLY A 33 -8.14 2.73 4.68
C GLY A 33 -9.23 1.75 5.14
N PHE A 34 -8.83 0.61 5.68
CA PHE A 34 -9.77 -0.38 6.22
C PHE A 34 -10.48 0.15 7.47
N LEU A 35 -9.71 0.73 8.41
CA LEU A 35 -10.23 1.29 9.65
C LEU A 35 -11.31 2.35 9.37
N ALA A 36 -11.01 3.32 8.51
CA ALA A 36 -11.96 4.37 8.12
C ALA A 36 -13.23 3.79 7.48
N GLY A 37 -13.09 2.77 6.64
CA GLY A 37 -14.23 2.10 6.03
C GLY A 37 -15.14 1.43 7.05
N TYR A 38 -14.61 0.59 7.90
CA TYR A 38 -15.39 -0.13 8.92
C TYR A 38 -15.96 0.78 9.99
N LEU A 39 -15.19 1.77 10.47
CA LEU A 39 -15.69 2.76 11.43
C LEU A 39 -16.86 3.56 10.87
N THR A 40 -16.74 4.05 9.64
CA THR A 40 -17.84 4.78 9.00
C THR A 40 -19.08 3.90 8.83
N GLN A 41 -18.91 2.63 8.51
CA GLN A 41 -20.01 1.67 8.45
C GLN A 41 -20.67 1.48 9.83
N GLY A 42 -19.88 1.35 10.89
CA GLY A 42 -20.36 1.27 12.27
C GLY A 42 -21.12 2.52 12.69
N ILE A 43 -20.60 3.70 12.38
CA ILE A 43 -21.26 4.98 12.64
C ILE A 43 -22.61 5.05 11.91
N LYS A 44 -22.67 4.67 10.64
CA LYS A 44 -23.93 4.58 9.88
C LYS A 44 -24.94 3.66 10.57
N TYR A 45 -24.49 2.53 11.09
CA TYR A 45 -25.37 1.58 11.79
C TYR A 45 -25.93 2.15 13.09
N ILE A 46 -25.09 2.76 13.91
CA ILE A 46 -25.51 3.36 15.20
C ILE A 46 -26.46 4.54 15.00
N THR A 47 -26.19 5.36 13.98
CA THR A 47 -26.98 6.57 13.70
C THR A 47 -28.29 6.31 12.93
N ARG A 48 -28.57 5.05 12.57
CA ARG A 48 -29.83 4.68 11.92
C ARG A 48 -31.08 5.03 12.74
N LYS A 49 -30.96 4.96 14.07
CA LYS A 49 -32.08 5.21 15.01
C LYS A 49 -32.31 6.70 15.33
N LEU A 50 -31.53 7.60 14.76
CA LEU A 50 -31.70 9.05 15.00
C LEU A 50 -32.95 9.60 14.31
N PRO A 51 -33.67 10.59 14.91
CA PRO A 51 -34.88 11.20 14.38
C PRO A 51 -34.75 11.71 12.94
N GLN A 52 -35.83 11.68 12.18
CA GLN A 52 -35.90 12.19 10.81
C GLN A 52 -35.51 13.67 10.67
N ALA A 53 -35.73 14.47 11.71
CA ALA A 53 -35.40 15.89 11.72
C ALA A 53 -33.91 16.20 11.44
N ILE A 54 -32.99 15.24 11.74
CA ILE A 54 -31.55 15.40 11.55
C ILE A 54 -31.00 14.52 10.42
N GLU A 55 -31.87 13.91 9.62
CA GLU A 55 -31.45 12.96 8.59
C GLU A 55 -30.56 13.60 7.51
N GLY A 56 -30.83 14.85 7.13
CA GLY A 56 -29.99 15.61 6.21
C GLY A 56 -28.59 15.95 6.75
N LEU A 57 -28.45 16.04 8.07
CA LEU A 57 -27.16 16.33 8.71
C LEU A 57 -26.25 15.10 8.84
N LYS A 58 -26.82 13.88 8.77
CA LYS A 58 -26.05 12.63 8.89
C LYS A 58 -24.91 12.55 7.88
N PRO A 59 -25.16 12.64 6.55
CA PRO A 59 -24.09 12.48 5.55
C PRO A 59 -23.16 13.69 5.47
N THR A 60 -23.64 14.89 5.82
CA THR A 60 -22.92 16.15 5.62
C THR A 60 -22.00 16.48 6.79
N LEU A 61 -22.44 16.20 8.01
CA LEU A 61 -21.74 16.59 9.23
C LEU A 61 -21.38 15.38 10.11
N ILE A 62 -22.37 14.54 10.47
CA ILE A 62 -22.16 13.50 11.49
C ILE A 62 -21.19 12.43 11.02
N TYR A 63 -21.38 11.90 9.82
CA TYR A 63 -20.50 10.83 9.30
C TYR A 63 -19.06 11.32 9.10
N PRO A 64 -18.79 12.42 8.39
CA PRO A 64 -17.43 12.90 8.22
C PRO A 64 -16.76 13.27 9.54
N LEU A 65 -17.46 14.03 10.42
CA LEU A 65 -16.90 14.49 11.68
C LEU A 65 -16.51 13.33 12.59
N LEU A 66 -17.42 12.39 12.84
CA LEU A 66 -17.15 11.25 13.72
C LEU A 66 -16.15 10.29 13.10
N SER A 67 -16.28 9.99 11.81
CA SER A 67 -15.36 9.04 11.17
C SER A 67 -13.94 9.58 11.08
N VAL A 68 -13.74 10.85 10.75
CA VAL A 68 -12.42 11.50 10.73
C VAL A 68 -11.81 11.56 12.13
N SER A 69 -12.59 12.03 13.13
CA SER A 69 -12.08 12.16 14.50
C SER A 69 -11.70 10.82 15.10
N ILE A 70 -12.57 9.80 15.00
CA ILE A 70 -12.29 8.48 15.57
C ILE A 70 -11.15 7.78 14.81
N THR A 71 -11.15 7.84 13.47
CA THR A 71 -10.06 7.28 12.67
C THR A 71 -8.74 7.98 13.02
N GLY A 72 -8.73 9.31 13.12
CA GLY A 72 -7.55 10.08 13.45
C GLY A 72 -6.98 9.72 14.82
N LEU A 73 -7.83 9.67 15.86
CA LEU A 73 -7.41 9.29 17.21
C LEU A 73 -6.84 7.87 17.25
N LEU A 74 -7.53 6.90 16.62
CA LEU A 74 -7.04 5.53 16.58
C LEU A 74 -5.75 5.40 15.78
N MET A 75 -5.60 6.12 14.68
CA MET A 75 -4.35 6.13 13.93
C MET A 75 -3.20 6.67 14.77
N VAL A 76 -3.37 7.83 15.42
CA VAL A 76 -2.29 8.48 16.18
C VAL A 76 -1.87 7.66 17.41
N TYR A 77 -2.83 7.19 18.19
CA TYR A 77 -2.52 6.57 19.50
C TYR A 77 -2.35 5.05 19.46
N VAL A 78 -2.95 4.36 18.49
CA VAL A 78 -2.97 2.89 18.48
C VAL A 78 -2.20 2.33 17.28
N PHE A 79 -2.56 2.72 16.07
CA PHE A 79 -2.05 2.05 14.87
C PHE A 79 -0.71 2.60 14.39
N ASN A 80 -0.49 3.92 14.44
CA ASN A 80 0.78 4.49 14.00
C ASN A 80 1.98 3.99 14.79
N PRO A 81 1.97 3.90 16.13
CA PRO A 81 3.13 3.39 16.87
C PRO A 81 3.51 1.97 16.47
N SER A 82 2.52 1.09 16.33
CA SER A 82 2.75 -0.32 15.96
C SER A 82 3.21 -0.48 14.51
N ALA A 83 2.56 0.23 13.59
CA ALA A 83 2.90 0.19 12.17
C ALA A 83 4.23 0.89 11.87
N ALA A 84 4.55 1.98 12.58
CA ALA A 84 5.84 2.66 12.47
C ALA A 84 6.98 1.75 12.95
N TRP A 85 6.79 1.05 14.07
CA TRP A 85 7.77 0.07 14.55
C TRP A 85 8.08 -0.99 13.48
N LEU A 86 7.04 -1.57 12.87
CA LEU A 86 7.21 -2.55 11.80
C LEU A 86 7.91 -1.96 10.57
N ASN A 87 7.53 -0.75 10.18
CA ASN A 87 8.15 -0.04 9.06
C ASN A 87 9.64 0.24 9.32
N HIS A 88 9.98 0.71 10.54
CA HIS A 88 11.37 0.93 10.94
C HIS A 88 12.18 -0.37 11.00
N LEU A 89 11.59 -1.46 11.43
CA LEU A 89 12.25 -2.78 11.45
C LEU A 89 12.63 -3.23 10.04
N LEU A 90 11.73 -3.06 9.06
CA LEU A 90 12.00 -3.34 7.66
C LEU A 90 13.10 -2.43 7.10
N LEU A 91 13.01 -1.13 7.33
CA LEU A 91 14.00 -0.16 6.86
C LEU A 91 15.38 -0.39 7.48
N ASN A 92 15.45 -0.65 8.79
CA ASN A 92 16.71 -0.93 9.47
C ASN A 92 17.33 -2.25 8.99
N GLY A 93 16.51 -3.27 8.75
CA GLY A 93 16.97 -4.53 8.15
C GLY A 93 17.59 -4.32 6.77
N LEU A 94 16.95 -3.54 5.91
CA LEU A 94 17.48 -3.20 4.59
C LEU A 94 18.74 -2.32 4.65
N ASN A 95 18.78 -1.36 5.58
CA ASN A 95 19.95 -0.51 5.80
C ASN A 95 21.17 -1.31 6.27
N SER A 96 20.99 -2.32 7.12
CA SER A 96 22.10 -3.16 7.59
C SER A 96 22.73 -3.99 6.48
N LEU A 97 21.99 -4.28 5.41
CA LEU A 97 22.48 -4.97 4.22
C LEU A 97 23.21 -4.04 3.23
N SER A 98 22.96 -2.73 3.30
CA SER A 98 23.44 -1.75 2.31
C SER A 98 24.98 -1.58 2.28
N GLY A 99 25.66 -1.81 3.40
CA GLY A 99 27.11 -1.59 3.51
C GLY A 99 27.98 -2.83 3.27
N SER A 100 27.49 -4.01 3.66
CA SER A 100 28.31 -5.22 3.74
C SER A 100 28.09 -6.22 2.60
N ASN A 101 26.92 -6.22 1.97
CA ASN A 101 26.54 -7.24 1.00
C ASN A 101 25.53 -6.70 -0.04
N ILE A 102 26.04 -5.89 -0.96
CA ILE A 102 25.19 -5.25 -2.00
C ILE A 102 24.46 -6.28 -2.88
N MET A 103 25.05 -7.46 -3.05
CA MET A 103 24.43 -8.56 -3.79
C MET A 103 23.23 -9.14 -3.02
N LEU A 104 23.36 -9.33 -1.72
CA LEU A 104 22.27 -9.80 -0.86
C LEU A 104 21.16 -8.76 -0.76
N LEU A 105 21.51 -7.48 -0.64
CA LEU A 105 20.55 -6.38 -0.67
C LEU A 105 19.76 -6.38 -1.99
N GLY A 106 20.45 -6.51 -3.12
CA GLY A 106 19.82 -6.58 -4.44
C GLY A 106 18.86 -7.75 -4.57
N LEU A 107 19.25 -8.92 -4.04
CA LEU A 107 18.39 -10.12 -4.03
C LEU A 107 17.14 -9.91 -3.17
N VAL A 108 17.29 -9.34 -1.98
CA VAL A 108 16.15 -9.08 -1.06
C VAL A 108 15.20 -8.05 -1.67
N ILE A 109 15.72 -6.92 -2.15
CA ILE A 109 14.89 -5.87 -2.77
C ILE A 109 14.20 -6.39 -4.03
N GLY A 110 14.93 -7.07 -4.90
CA GLY A 110 14.36 -7.66 -6.11
C GLY A 110 13.25 -8.68 -5.80
N ALA A 111 13.46 -9.51 -4.78
CA ALA A 111 12.45 -10.47 -4.31
C ALA A 111 11.21 -9.75 -3.75
N MET A 112 11.38 -8.72 -2.91
CA MET A 112 10.27 -7.91 -2.37
C MET A 112 9.45 -7.25 -3.48
N MET A 113 10.11 -6.78 -4.55
CA MET A 113 9.44 -6.20 -5.72
C MET A 113 8.66 -7.25 -6.53
N ALA A 114 9.20 -8.45 -6.68
CA ALA A 114 8.64 -9.51 -7.52
C ALA A 114 7.52 -10.30 -6.83
N ILE A 115 7.63 -10.57 -5.52
CA ILE A 115 6.68 -11.41 -4.77
C ILE A 115 5.35 -10.66 -4.54
N ASP A 116 5.41 -9.37 -4.30
CA ASP A 116 4.26 -8.58 -3.86
C ASP A 116 4.09 -7.34 -4.76
N MET A 117 3.68 -7.57 -6.01
CA MET A 117 3.49 -6.51 -7.00
C MET A 117 2.41 -5.50 -6.56
N GLY A 118 2.86 -4.35 -6.03
CA GLY A 118 1.99 -3.25 -5.60
C GLY A 118 1.49 -3.33 -4.16
N GLY A 119 1.88 -4.35 -3.39
CA GLY A 119 1.53 -4.50 -1.97
C GLY A 119 2.55 -3.86 -1.01
N PRO A 120 2.45 -4.19 0.31
CA PRO A 120 3.26 -3.56 1.35
C PRO A 120 4.75 -3.77 1.18
N PHE A 121 5.19 -4.97 0.82
CA PHE A 121 6.62 -5.29 0.66
C PHE A 121 7.24 -4.53 -0.51
N ASN A 122 6.55 -4.49 -1.65
CA ASN A 122 6.95 -3.70 -2.81
C ASN A 122 7.12 -2.22 -2.45
N LYS A 123 6.13 -1.63 -1.74
CA LYS A 123 6.17 -0.22 -1.34
C LYS A 123 7.27 0.07 -0.33
N ALA A 124 7.52 -0.81 0.64
CA ALA A 124 8.62 -0.66 1.59
C ALA A 124 9.98 -0.69 0.88
N ALA A 125 10.19 -1.64 -0.03
CA ALA A 125 11.40 -1.73 -0.84
C ALA A 125 11.61 -0.47 -1.70
N TYR A 126 10.55 0.02 -2.34
CA TYR A 126 10.61 1.22 -3.18
C TYR A 126 10.90 2.49 -2.37
N VAL A 127 10.26 2.68 -1.22
CA VAL A 127 10.52 3.82 -0.31
C VAL A 127 11.96 3.79 0.18
N PHE A 128 12.47 2.63 0.60
CA PHE A 128 13.86 2.47 0.98
C PHE A 128 14.81 2.80 -0.18
N ALA A 129 14.55 2.26 -1.36
CA ALA A 129 15.38 2.44 -2.55
C ALA A 129 15.43 3.92 -3.00
N THR A 130 14.31 4.65 -2.92
CA THR A 130 14.26 6.08 -3.22
C THR A 130 14.97 6.92 -2.15
N ALA A 131 14.86 6.57 -0.88
CA ALA A 131 15.60 7.24 0.19
C ALA A 131 17.12 7.05 0.02
N ALA A 132 17.57 5.82 -0.26
CA ALA A 132 18.99 5.53 -0.52
C ALA A 132 19.53 6.31 -1.75
N LEU A 133 18.69 6.50 -2.77
CA LEU A 133 19.06 7.30 -3.94
C LEU A 133 19.31 8.77 -3.58
N THR A 134 18.52 9.36 -2.68
CA THR A 134 18.74 10.73 -2.22
C THR A 134 20.06 10.90 -1.44
N GLU A 135 20.55 9.81 -0.84
CA GLU A 135 21.85 9.73 -0.17
C GLU A 135 23.02 9.39 -1.13
N GLY A 136 22.74 9.29 -2.44
CA GLY A 136 23.74 8.99 -3.47
C GLY A 136 23.96 7.49 -3.74
N ASN A 137 23.23 6.59 -3.08
CA ASN A 137 23.32 5.15 -3.29
C ASN A 137 22.25 4.68 -4.29
N ALA A 138 22.64 4.46 -5.55
CA ALA A 138 21.75 4.04 -6.62
C ALA A 138 21.51 2.51 -6.67
N ALA A 139 22.27 1.70 -5.94
CA ALA A 139 22.16 0.24 -6.02
C ALA A 139 20.78 -0.31 -5.61
N PRO A 140 20.15 0.16 -4.52
CA PRO A 140 18.82 -0.30 -4.13
C PRO A 140 17.74 0.00 -5.17
N ILE A 141 17.75 1.20 -5.76
CA ILE A 141 16.73 1.56 -6.75
C ILE A 141 16.91 0.78 -8.07
N THR A 142 18.16 0.51 -8.46
CA THR A 142 18.47 -0.34 -9.61
C THR A 142 17.93 -1.75 -9.38
N ALA A 143 18.16 -2.34 -8.21
CA ALA A 143 17.63 -3.66 -7.86
C ALA A 143 16.10 -3.68 -7.84
N ALA A 144 15.47 -2.62 -7.34
CA ALA A 144 14.01 -2.49 -7.33
C ALA A 144 13.45 -2.43 -8.76
N MET A 145 14.04 -1.65 -9.65
CA MET A 145 13.61 -1.56 -11.05
C MET A 145 13.73 -2.91 -11.76
N ILE A 146 14.89 -3.57 -11.67
CA ILE A 146 15.09 -4.89 -12.27
C ILE A 146 14.10 -5.90 -11.67
N GLY A 147 13.92 -5.93 -10.35
CA GLY A 147 12.97 -6.82 -9.69
C GLY A 147 11.52 -6.63 -10.16
N GLY A 148 11.12 -5.40 -10.46
CA GLY A 148 9.80 -5.08 -11.00
C GLY A 148 9.60 -5.48 -12.48
N MET A 149 10.66 -5.50 -13.27
CA MET A 149 10.63 -5.89 -14.69
C MET A 149 10.51 -7.40 -14.90
N ILE A 150 11.06 -8.21 -13.99
CA ILE A 150 11.14 -9.67 -14.15
C ILE A 150 9.76 -10.35 -14.24
N PRO A 151 8.77 -10.09 -13.37
CA PRO A 151 7.50 -10.80 -13.39
C PRO A 151 6.71 -10.66 -14.71
N PRO A 152 6.51 -9.48 -15.29
CA PRO A 152 5.81 -9.36 -16.56
C PRO A 152 6.57 -10.06 -17.71
N LEU A 153 7.89 -9.96 -17.75
CA LEU A 153 8.72 -10.68 -18.74
C LEU A 153 8.62 -12.20 -18.58
N ALA A 154 8.67 -12.70 -17.34
CA ALA A 154 8.54 -14.10 -17.03
C ALA A 154 7.16 -14.66 -17.44
N ILE A 155 6.08 -13.93 -17.12
CA ILE A 155 4.72 -14.31 -17.49
C ILE A 155 4.55 -14.32 -19.02
N ALA A 156 5.02 -13.30 -19.72
CA ALA A 156 4.96 -13.23 -21.18
C ALA A 156 5.72 -14.40 -21.82
N THR A 157 6.91 -14.70 -21.32
CA THR A 157 7.74 -15.82 -21.79
C THR A 157 7.06 -17.17 -21.48
N ALA A 158 6.50 -17.33 -20.29
CA ALA A 158 5.74 -18.54 -19.94
C ALA A 158 4.53 -18.76 -20.86
N MET A 159 3.81 -17.69 -21.21
CA MET A 159 2.69 -17.74 -22.17
C MET A 159 3.13 -18.12 -23.58
N LEU A 160 4.34 -17.76 -24.01
CA LEU A 160 4.91 -18.18 -25.28
C LEU A 160 5.29 -19.66 -25.29
N ILE A 161 5.96 -20.13 -24.25
CA ILE A 161 6.47 -21.51 -24.13
C ILE A 161 5.31 -22.49 -23.86
N PHE A 162 4.47 -22.18 -22.89
CA PHE A 162 3.41 -23.06 -22.41
C PHE A 162 2.02 -22.67 -22.93
N ARG A 163 1.89 -22.36 -24.20
CA ARG A 163 0.65 -21.87 -24.85
C ARG A 163 -0.61 -22.67 -24.53
N ARG A 164 -0.49 -23.98 -24.28
CA ARG A 164 -1.63 -24.87 -23.97
C ARG A 164 -2.19 -24.68 -22.56
N LYS A 165 -1.43 -24.08 -21.64
CA LYS A 165 -1.85 -23.84 -20.26
C LYS A 165 -2.55 -22.50 -20.06
N PHE A 166 -2.55 -21.63 -21.06
CA PHE A 166 -3.14 -20.29 -20.99
C PHE A 166 -4.32 -20.15 -21.97
N THR A 167 -5.35 -19.42 -21.55
CA THR A 167 -6.54 -19.15 -22.39
C THR A 167 -6.18 -18.22 -23.57
N LYS A 168 -7.06 -18.15 -24.58
CA LYS A 168 -6.86 -17.23 -25.71
C LYS A 168 -6.78 -15.76 -25.28
N GLU A 169 -7.59 -15.38 -24.27
CA GLU A 169 -7.61 -14.02 -23.71
C GLU A 169 -6.29 -13.70 -22.99
N GLN A 170 -5.80 -14.59 -22.16
CA GLN A 170 -4.52 -14.42 -21.48
C GLN A 170 -3.34 -14.31 -22.47
N ARG A 171 -3.34 -15.11 -23.53
CA ARG A 171 -2.34 -15.02 -24.59
C ARG A 171 -2.35 -13.70 -25.36
N GLY A 172 -3.50 -13.01 -25.41
CA GLY A 172 -3.62 -11.67 -25.96
C GLY A 172 -2.81 -10.62 -25.20
N SER A 173 -2.47 -10.87 -23.93
CA SER A 173 -1.67 -9.97 -23.10
C SER A 173 -0.14 -10.17 -23.21
N ILE A 174 0.35 -11.07 -24.08
CA ILE A 174 1.79 -11.31 -24.23
C ILE A 174 2.55 -10.05 -24.60
N VAL A 175 2.10 -9.34 -25.65
CA VAL A 175 2.74 -8.10 -26.11
C VAL A 175 2.69 -7.00 -25.05
N PRO A 176 1.51 -6.69 -24.44
CA PRO A 176 1.47 -5.75 -23.32
C PRO A 176 2.42 -6.08 -22.17
N ASN A 177 2.53 -7.35 -21.78
CA ASN A 177 3.44 -7.75 -20.70
C ASN A 177 4.92 -7.56 -21.06
N TYR A 178 5.32 -7.82 -22.29
CA TYR A 178 6.68 -7.50 -22.72
C TYR A 178 6.94 -5.99 -22.72
N VAL A 179 6.01 -5.18 -23.22
CA VAL A 179 6.14 -3.72 -23.22
C VAL A 179 6.19 -3.15 -21.78
N MET A 180 5.43 -3.73 -20.85
CA MET A 180 5.44 -3.30 -19.44
C MET A 180 6.69 -3.77 -18.68
N GLY A 181 7.38 -4.78 -19.17
CA GLY A 181 8.60 -5.32 -18.55
C GLY A 181 9.90 -4.71 -19.09
N LEU A 182 9.81 -3.87 -20.11
CA LEU A 182 10.94 -3.15 -20.71
C LEU A 182 10.95 -1.68 -20.30
#